data_70d82d4ba554c6ba1bdb2d957f705150
#
_entry.id   70d82d4ba554c6ba1bdb2d957f705150
#
_cell.length_a   1.000
_cell.length_b   1.000
_cell.length_c   1.000
_cell.angle_alpha   90.00
_cell.angle_beta   90.00
_cell.angle_gamma   90.00
#
_symmetry.space_group_name_H-M   'P 1'
#
loop_
_entity.id
_entity.type
_entity.pdbx_description
1 polymer ?
#
loop_
_entity_poly.entity_id
_entity_poly.type
_entity_poly.pdbx_seq_one_letter_code
_entity_poly.pdbx_strand_id
1 'polypeptide(L)'
;YVNYAEEIPQDPEMEKLLKTYQDKGDALLSQKVGKLKGKLEGDRTIIRFEQTNLGHLIAEAQRQKAKADIGIMNSGGIRDSIQEGDVTYKDILKIHPFGNIVSYFELTGKELLDYLNVVALKEVDSGAYAQYSGISMTVNRADRKLKM
;
A
#
# COMPACT_ATOMS: atom_id res chain seq x y z
N TYR A 1 -25.66 2.83 -19.04
CA TYR A 1 -26.40 1.62 -18.69
C TYR A 1 -25.51 0.78 -17.77
N VAL A 2 -26.02 0.37 -16.62
CA VAL A 2 -25.35 -0.60 -15.75
C VAL A 2 -26.04 -1.93 -15.99
N ASN A 3 -25.32 -2.86 -16.63
CA ASN A 3 -25.82 -4.21 -16.83
C ASN A 3 -25.38 -5.06 -15.63
N TYR A 4 -26.30 -5.76 -15.02
CA TYR A 4 -26.00 -6.71 -13.94
C TYR A 4 -25.55 -8.03 -14.55
N ALA A 5 -24.50 -8.63 -13.99
CA ALA A 5 -23.93 -9.90 -14.46
C ALA A 5 -24.98 -11.04 -14.47
N GLU A 6 -25.98 -10.95 -13.60
CA GLU A 6 -27.10 -11.90 -13.51
C GLU A 6 -28.05 -11.83 -14.71
N GLU A 7 -28.08 -10.69 -15.43
CA GLU A 7 -28.96 -10.47 -16.58
C GLU A 7 -28.29 -10.80 -17.93
N ILE A 8 -26.96 -11.02 -17.91
CA ILE A 8 -26.18 -11.27 -19.11
C ILE A 8 -25.66 -12.71 -19.05
N PRO A 9 -26.08 -13.60 -19.98
CA PRO A 9 -25.53 -14.94 -20.02
C PRO A 9 -24.03 -14.88 -20.30
N GLN A 10 -23.27 -15.65 -19.52
CA GLN A 10 -21.83 -15.74 -19.69
C GLN A 10 -21.51 -16.47 -21.00
N ASP A 11 -20.48 -16.00 -21.71
CA ASP A 11 -19.96 -16.69 -22.89
C ASP A 11 -19.16 -17.92 -22.47
N PRO A 12 -19.55 -19.14 -22.84
CA PRO A 12 -18.90 -20.37 -22.38
C PRO A 12 -17.43 -20.52 -22.85
N GLU A 13 -17.07 -19.95 -24.01
CA GLU A 13 -15.69 -20.00 -24.52
C GLU A 13 -14.81 -19.05 -23.71
N MET A 14 -15.31 -17.87 -23.40
CA MET A 14 -14.61 -16.89 -22.56
C MET A 14 -14.46 -17.39 -21.12
N GLU A 15 -15.51 -18.01 -20.56
CA GLU A 15 -15.45 -18.59 -19.22
C GLU A 15 -14.39 -19.71 -19.14
N LYS A 16 -14.33 -20.59 -20.15
CA LYS A 16 -13.31 -21.64 -20.25
C LYS A 16 -11.90 -21.06 -20.35
N LEU A 17 -11.73 -20.00 -21.14
CA LEU A 17 -10.45 -19.30 -21.28
C LEU A 17 -10.02 -18.67 -19.96
N LEU A 18 -10.90 -17.93 -19.29
CA LEU A 18 -10.64 -17.31 -17.99
C LEU A 18 -10.25 -18.36 -16.94
N LYS A 19 -10.99 -19.46 -16.87
CA LYS A 19 -10.70 -20.56 -15.94
C LYS A 19 -9.30 -21.13 -16.14
N THR A 20 -8.86 -21.27 -17.38
CA THR A 20 -7.51 -21.79 -17.69
C THR A 20 -6.40 -20.89 -17.10
N TYR A 21 -6.60 -19.56 -17.12
CA TYR A 21 -5.64 -18.62 -16.52
C TYR A 21 -5.78 -18.56 -14.99
N GLN A 22 -7.00 -18.64 -14.46
CA GLN A 22 -7.26 -18.69 -13.02
C GLN A 22 -6.59 -19.92 -12.40
N ASP A 23 -6.81 -21.10 -12.96
CA ASP A 23 -6.22 -22.36 -12.45
C ASP A 23 -4.68 -22.32 -12.43
N LYS A 24 -4.07 -21.67 -13.44
CA LYS A 24 -2.60 -21.47 -13.49
C LYS A 24 -2.11 -20.47 -12.43
N GLY A 25 -2.90 -19.44 -12.16
CA GLY A 25 -2.58 -18.43 -11.17
C GLY A 25 -2.78 -18.91 -9.72
N ASP A 26 -3.82 -19.69 -9.49
CA ASP A 26 -4.27 -20.04 -8.14
C ASP A 26 -3.21 -20.81 -7.34
N ALA A 27 -2.41 -21.65 -7.97
CA ALA A 27 -1.34 -22.38 -7.28
C ALA A 27 -0.29 -21.44 -6.66
N LEU A 28 0.08 -20.35 -7.35
CA LEU A 28 1.01 -19.35 -6.85
C LEU A 28 0.31 -18.37 -5.89
N LEU A 29 -0.89 -17.94 -6.25
CA LEU A 29 -1.64 -16.93 -5.52
C LEU A 29 -2.15 -17.41 -4.16
N SER A 30 -2.43 -18.72 -4.04
CA SER A 30 -2.86 -19.34 -2.78
C SER A 30 -1.71 -19.63 -1.80
N GLN A 31 -0.46 -19.41 -2.21
CA GLN A 31 0.68 -19.60 -1.32
C GLN A 31 0.54 -18.74 -0.07
N LYS A 32 0.50 -19.40 1.10
CA LYS A 32 0.45 -18.72 2.39
C LYS A 32 1.81 -18.06 2.69
N VAL A 33 1.78 -16.77 2.98
CA VAL A 33 2.97 -15.98 3.32
C VAL A 33 3.05 -15.61 4.80
N GLY A 34 1.92 -15.71 5.53
CA GLY A 34 1.91 -15.38 6.95
C GLY A 34 0.53 -15.53 7.59
N LYS A 35 0.42 -15.06 8.84
CA LYS A 35 -0.84 -14.97 9.59
C LYS A 35 -0.88 -13.69 10.39
N LEU A 36 -2.03 -13.01 10.37
CA LEU A 36 -2.29 -11.79 11.11
C LEU A 36 -3.19 -12.05 12.31
N LYS A 37 -2.91 -11.34 13.41
CA LYS A 37 -3.74 -11.32 14.63
C LYS A 37 -4.61 -10.05 14.72
N GLY A 38 -4.90 -9.42 13.61
CA GLY A 38 -5.74 -8.23 13.51
C GLY A 38 -5.66 -7.63 12.13
N LYS A 39 -6.60 -6.73 11.80
CA LYS A 39 -6.67 -6.05 10.52
C LYS A 39 -5.45 -5.14 10.30
N LEU A 40 -4.88 -5.18 9.11
CA LEU A 40 -3.97 -4.15 8.61
C LEU A 40 -4.74 -3.16 7.75
N GLU A 41 -4.72 -1.89 8.16
CA GLU A 41 -5.54 -0.84 7.58
C GLU A 41 -4.91 -0.22 6.35
N GLY A 42 -5.57 -0.34 5.21
CA GLY A 42 -5.18 0.24 3.93
C GLY A 42 -6.32 0.96 3.21
N ASP A 43 -7.45 1.21 3.91
CA ASP A 43 -8.57 1.93 3.34
C ASP A 43 -8.14 3.33 2.86
N ARG A 44 -8.54 3.66 1.63
CA ARG A 44 -8.18 4.92 0.98
C ARG A 44 -8.57 6.16 1.79
N THR A 45 -9.72 6.10 2.46
CA THR A 45 -10.25 7.22 3.25
C THR A 45 -9.49 7.46 4.56
N ILE A 46 -8.63 6.52 4.93
CA ILE A 46 -7.80 6.58 6.14
C ILE A 46 -6.32 6.76 5.76
N ILE A 47 -5.77 5.86 4.96
CA ILE A 47 -4.32 5.81 4.69
C ILE A 47 -3.78 7.04 3.95
N ARG A 48 -4.64 7.81 3.28
CA ARG A 48 -4.25 9.06 2.61
C ARG A 48 -4.26 10.28 3.52
N PHE A 49 -4.64 10.12 4.78
CA PHE A 49 -4.76 11.20 5.76
C PHE A 49 -4.01 10.92 7.06
N GLU A 50 -3.79 9.64 7.36
CA GLU A 50 -3.20 9.18 8.62
C GLU A 50 -2.13 8.11 8.39
N GLN A 51 -1.24 7.95 9.36
CA GLN A 51 -0.33 6.82 9.40
C GLN A 51 -1.11 5.56 9.80
N THR A 52 -0.91 4.47 9.07
CA THR A 52 -1.59 3.21 9.34
C THR A 52 -0.58 2.09 9.63
N ASN A 53 -1.06 1.05 10.32
CA ASN A 53 -0.23 -0.14 10.59
C ASN A 53 0.23 -0.85 9.31
N LEU A 54 -0.61 -0.90 8.25
CA LEU A 54 -0.22 -1.45 6.95
C LEU A 54 0.81 -0.56 6.26
N GLY A 55 0.60 0.75 6.25
CA GLY A 55 1.53 1.72 5.67
C GLY A 55 2.90 1.64 6.33
N HIS A 56 2.92 1.59 7.67
CA HIS A 56 4.15 1.42 8.44
C HIS A 56 4.83 0.08 8.14
N LEU A 57 4.09 -1.02 8.08
CA LEU A 57 4.64 -2.34 7.76
C LEU A 57 5.34 -2.37 6.39
N ILE A 58 4.72 -1.77 5.37
CA ILE A 58 5.29 -1.72 4.02
C ILE A 58 6.54 -0.82 4.01
N ALA A 59 6.48 0.37 4.60
CA ALA A 59 7.61 1.27 4.69
C ALA A 59 8.78 0.63 5.47
N GLU A 60 8.50 -0.09 6.56
CA GLU A 60 9.51 -0.81 7.34
C GLU A 60 10.15 -1.95 6.55
N ALA A 61 9.36 -2.74 5.82
CA ALA A 61 9.88 -3.81 4.98
C ALA A 61 10.82 -3.27 3.88
N GLN A 62 10.45 -2.12 3.27
CA GLN A 62 11.30 -1.44 2.29
C GLN A 62 12.59 -0.92 2.92
N ARG A 63 12.47 -0.27 4.10
CA ARG A 63 13.62 0.23 4.87
C ARG A 63 14.62 -0.87 5.19
N GLN A 64 14.14 -2.00 5.70
CA GLN A 64 15.00 -3.15 6.03
C GLN A 64 15.64 -3.76 4.78
N LYS A 65 14.89 -3.89 3.68
CA LYS A 65 15.40 -4.41 2.41
C LYS A 65 16.51 -3.55 1.83
N ALA A 66 16.35 -2.23 1.90
CA ALA A 66 17.34 -1.26 1.42
C ALA A 66 18.48 -1.02 2.41
N LYS A 67 18.35 -1.48 3.68
CA LYS A 67 19.25 -1.14 4.80
C LYS A 67 19.37 0.37 5.00
N ALA A 68 18.27 1.08 4.80
CA ALA A 68 18.19 2.53 4.92
C ALA A 68 17.81 2.97 6.34
N ASP A 69 18.08 4.22 6.67
CA ASP A 69 17.66 4.82 7.96
C ASP A 69 16.15 5.06 7.99
N ILE A 70 15.58 5.45 6.87
CA ILE A 70 14.15 5.82 6.75
C ILE A 70 13.53 5.07 5.57
N GLY A 71 12.32 4.54 5.79
CA GLY A 71 11.45 3.99 4.75
C GLY A 71 10.27 4.91 4.48
N ILE A 72 9.94 5.11 3.22
CA ILE A 72 8.83 5.97 2.80
C ILE A 72 8.04 5.28 1.70
N MET A 73 6.71 5.20 1.88
CA MET A 73 5.80 4.66 0.89
C MET A 73 4.65 5.63 0.64
N ASN A 74 4.36 5.94 -0.61
CA ASN A 74 3.20 6.75 -0.95
C ASN A 74 1.89 5.97 -0.74
N SER A 75 0.93 6.58 -0.08
CA SER A 75 -0.36 5.94 0.25
C SER A 75 -1.13 5.47 -0.97
N GLY A 76 -0.99 6.15 -2.12
CA GLY A 76 -1.62 5.74 -3.37
C GLY A 76 -1.15 4.40 -3.91
N GLY A 77 0.00 3.92 -3.49
CA GLY A 77 0.53 2.60 -3.81
C GLY A 77 -0.10 1.46 -3.00
N ILE A 78 -0.83 1.80 -1.93
CA ILE A 78 -1.52 0.82 -1.06
C ILE A 78 -3.01 0.86 -1.43
N ARG A 79 -3.57 -0.28 -1.84
CA ARG A 79 -4.86 -0.32 -2.54
C ARG A 79 -5.99 -0.94 -1.75
N ASP A 80 -5.69 -1.68 -0.69
CA ASP A 80 -6.68 -2.36 0.14
C ASP A 80 -6.11 -2.65 1.53
N SER A 81 -6.98 -3.10 2.44
CA SER A 81 -6.63 -3.61 3.76
C SER A 81 -6.44 -5.12 3.73
N ILE A 82 -5.71 -5.67 4.70
CA ILE A 82 -5.66 -7.11 4.93
C ILE A 82 -6.43 -7.44 6.21
N GLN A 83 -7.35 -8.39 6.13
CA GLN A 83 -8.13 -8.84 7.26
C GLN A 83 -7.31 -9.79 8.16
N GLU A 84 -7.76 -9.96 9.39
CA GLU A 84 -7.22 -10.97 10.30
C GLU A 84 -7.33 -12.36 9.71
N GLY A 85 -6.34 -13.20 9.94
CA GLY A 85 -6.30 -14.58 9.49
C GLY A 85 -5.05 -14.92 8.69
N ASP A 86 -5.15 -15.96 7.88
CA ASP A 86 -4.07 -16.38 6.99
C ASP A 86 -3.92 -15.39 5.83
N VAL A 87 -2.69 -15.01 5.54
CA VAL A 87 -2.33 -14.08 4.45
C VAL A 87 -1.69 -14.88 3.32
N THR A 88 -2.20 -14.69 2.12
CA THR A 88 -1.70 -15.33 0.91
C THR A 88 -0.93 -14.35 0.03
N TYR A 89 -0.23 -14.87 -0.97
CA TYR A 89 0.43 -14.03 -1.96
C TYR A 89 -0.58 -13.19 -2.76
N LYS A 90 -1.80 -13.70 -2.96
CA LYS A 90 -2.91 -12.96 -3.56
C LYS A 90 -3.25 -11.69 -2.77
N ASP A 91 -3.27 -11.78 -1.44
CA ASP A 91 -3.55 -10.62 -0.59
C ASP A 91 -2.45 -9.57 -0.71
N ILE A 92 -1.18 -9.99 -0.81
CA ILE A 92 -0.06 -9.07 -1.05
C ILE A 92 -0.20 -8.35 -2.39
N LEU A 93 -0.52 -9.08 -3.47
CA LEU A 93 -0.73 -8.47 -4.79
C LEU A 93 -1.95 -7.55 -4.83
N LYS A 94 -2.99 -7.84 -4.04
CA LYS A 94 -4.18 -6.99 -3.94
C LYS A 94 -3.86 -5.65 -3.29
N ILE A 95 -3.05 -5.64 -2.24
CA ILE A 95 -2.67 -4.41 -1.53
C ILE A 95 -1.60 -3.61 -2.28
N HIS A 96 -0.73 -4.27 -3.03
CA HIS A 96 0.41 -3.64 -3.72
C HIS A 96 0.59 -4.17 -5.14
N PRO A 97 -0.31 -3.84 -6.10
CA PRO A 97 -0.39 -4.50 -7.41
C PRO A 97 0.58 -3.96 -8.47
N PHE A 98 1.33 -2.87 -8.21
CA PHE A 98 2.01 -2.11 -9.26
C PHE A 98 3.38 -2.66 -9.68
N GLY A 99 3.91 -3.68 -9.01
CA GLY A 99 5.23 -4.24 -9.33
C GLY A 99 6.38 -3.22 -9.19
N ASN A 100 6.23 -2.25 -8.28
CA ASN A 100 7.25 -1.24 -8.03
C ASN A 100 8.54 -1.86 -7.49
N ILE A 101 9.66 -1.22 -7.80
CA ILE A 101 10.97 -1.56 -7.24
C ILE A 101 11.30 -0.64 -6.06
N VAL A 102 12.07 -1.16 -5.09
CA VAL A 102 12.60 -0.36 -4.00
C VAL A 102 13.82 0.41 -4.51
N SER A 103 13.78 1.73 -4.36
CA SER A 103 14.91 2.62 -4.64
C SER A 103 15.41 3.25 -3.35
N TYR A 104 16.68 3.63 -3.29
CA TYR A 104 17.25 4.37 -2.18
C TYR A 104 18.01 5.60 -2.67
N PHE A 105 18.05 6.61 -1.82
CA PHE A 105 18.74 7.88 -2.08
C PHE A 105 19.47 8.30 -0.82
N GLU A 106 20.58 8.99 -0.99
CA GLU A 106 21.24 9.72 0.09
C GLU A 106 20.79 11.17 0.06
N LEU A 107 20.26 11.64 1.17
CA LEU A 107 19.74 13.00 1.32
C LEU A 107 20.36 13.67 2.54
N THR A 108 20.60 14.97 2.44
CA THR A 108 20.88 15.77 3.63
C THR A 108 19.61 15.96 4.45
N GLY A 109 19.75 16.24 5.76
CA GLY A 109 18.60 16.50 6.62
C GLY A 109 17.70 17.64 6.10
N LYS A 110 18.29 18.63 5.44
CA LYS A 110 17.53 19.74 4.81
C LYS A 110 16.67 19.24 3.65
N GLU A 111 17.24 18.49 2.72
CA GLU A 111 16.49 17.93 1.58
C GLU A 111 15.37 16.98 2.04
N LEU A 112 15.66 16.16 3.06
CA LEU A 112 14.64 15.30 3.66
C LEU A 112 13.50 16.13 4.26
N LEU A 113 13.80 17.20 5.02
CA LEU A 113 12.80 18.07 5.60
C LEU A 113 11.96 18.77 4.53
N ASP A 114 12.59 19.28 3.46
CA ASP A 114 11.91 19.92 2.35
C ASP A 114 10.94 18.92 1.66
N TYR A 115 11.35 17.67 1.43
CA TYR A 115 10.50 16.61 0.90
C TYR A 115 9.33 16.28 1.84
N LEU A 116 9.61 16.08 3.13
CA LEU A 116 8.59 15.74 4.13
C LEU A 116 7.54 16.83 4.29
N ASN A 117 7.94 18.10 4.20
CA ASN A 117 7.00 19.22 4.22
C ASN A 117 5.99 19.17 3.06
N VAL A 118 6.39 18.61 1.93
CA VAL A 118 5.47 18.43 0.78
C VAL A 118 4.51 17.26 1.01
N VAL A 119 5.02 16.10 1.45
CA VAL A 119 4.24 14.86 1.46
C VAL A 119 3.44 14.62 2.74
N ALA A 120 3.91 15.13 3.90
CA ALA A 120 3.23 14.98 5.18
C ALA A 120 2.13 16.02 5.41
N LEU A 121 2.20 17.17 4.72
CA LEU A 121 1.24 18.27 4.85
C LEU A 121 0.16 18.28 3.76
N LYS A 122 -0.02 17.17 3.05
CA LYS A 122 -1.12 17.06 2.09
C LYS A 122 -2.47 17.09 2.80
N GLU A 123 -3.30 18.08 2.45
CA GLU A 123 -4.61 18.30 3.06
C GLU A 123 -5.77 17.62 2.33
N VAL A 124 -5.54 17.21 1.07
CA VAL A 124 -6.55 16.61 0.22
C VAL A 124 -6.27 15.12 0.03
N ASP A 125 -7.29 14.35 -0.34
CA ASP A 125 -7.18 12.94 -0.72
C ASP A 125 -6.11 12.77 -1.82
N SER A 126 -4.87 12.64 -1.38
CA SER A 126 -3.71 12.55 -2.26
C SER A 126 -3.00 11.22 -2.04
N GLY A 127 -2.80 10.48 -3.13
CA GLY A 127 -1.94 9.32 -3.12
C GLY A 127 -0.48 9.62 -2.82
N ALA A 128 -0.07 10.90 -2.84
CA ALA A 128 1.26 11.34 -2.46
C ALA A 128 1.47 11.49 -0.95
N TYR A 129 0.39 11.46 -0.13
CA TYR A 129 0.55 11.38 1.33
C TYR A 129 1.40 10.16 1.67
N ALA A 130 2.42 10.34 2.50
CA ALA A 130 3.41 9.30 2.73
C ALA A 130 3.22 8.57 4.06
N GLN A 131 3.45 7.27 4.03
CA GLN A 131 3.57 6.40 5.18
C GLN A 131 5.06 6.22 5.49
N TYR A 132 5.45 6.17 6.76
CA TYR A 132 6.85 6.23 7.18
C TYR A 132 7.27 5.11 8.10
N SER A 133 8.57 4.85 8.10
CA SER A 133 9.27 4.05 9.10
C SER A 133 10.68 4.60 9.35
N GLY A 134 11.21 4.42 10.57
CA GLY A 134 12.56 4.85 10.95
C GLY A 134 12.68 6.33 11.31
N ILE A 135 11.56 7.07 11.34
CA ILE A 135 11.55 8.50 11.70
C ILE A 135 10.37 8.81 12.63
N SER A 136 10.59 9.72 13.57
CA SER A 136 9.53 10.33 14.38
C SER A 136 9.40 11.80 14.01
N MET A 137 8.16 12.25 13.77
CA MET A 137 7.89 13.65 13.46
C MET A 137 6.55 14.10 14.04
N THR A 138 6.48 15.38 14.36
CA THR A 138 5.24 16.04 14.74
C THR A 138 4.80 16.97 13.63
N VAL A 139 3.57 16.78 13.17
CA VAL A 139 2.96 17.61 12.12
C VAL A 139 2.01 18.59 12.78
N ASN A 140 2.34 19.88 12.75
CA ASN A 140 1.40 20.93 13.11
C ASN A 140 0.63 21.38 11.87
N ARG A 141 -0.62 20.95 11.77
CA ARG A 141 -1.48 21.27 10.63
C ARG A 141 -1.94 22.73 10.61
N ALA A 142 -1.98 23.39 11.78
CA ALA A 142 -2.47 24.77 11.91
C ALA A 142 -1.50 25.79 11.29
N ASP A 143 -0.21 25.62 11.51
CA ASP A 143 0.84 26.48 10.97
C ASP A 143 1.67 25.84 9.85
N ARG A 144 1.26 24.63 9.42
CA ARG A 144 1.88 23.87 8.34
C ARG A 144 3.39 23.65 8.55
N LYS A 145 3.77 23.30 9.77
CA LYS A 145 5.17 23.03 10.11
C LYS A 145 5.39 21.59 10.55
N LEU A 146 6.52 21.06 10.14
CA LEU A 146 7.07 19.81 10.65
C LEU A 146 8.12 20.08 11.70
N LYS A 147 8.13 19.25 12.73
CA LYS A 147 9.20 19.14 13.70
C LYS A 147 9.67 17.68 13.71
N MET A 148 10.93 17.48 13.40
CA MET A 148 11.62 16.20 13.52
C MET A 148 12.34 16.10 14.85
#